data_6d379cda764baaa23647d1f261c77601
#
_entry.id   6d379cda764baaa23647d1f261c77601
#
_cell.length_a   1.000
_cell.length_b   1.000
_cell.length_c   1.000
_cell.angle_alpha   90.00
_cell.angle_beta   90.00
_cell.angle_gamma   90.00
#
_symmetry.space_group_name_H-M   'P 1'
#
loop_
_entity.id
_entity.type
_entity.pdbx_description
1 polymer ?
#
loop_
_entity_poly.entity_id
_entity_poly.type
_entity_poly.pdbx_seq_one_letter_code
_entity_poly.pdbx_strand_id
1 'polypeptide(L)'
;MFLYKTEVRTATNPKMGLGLFAKEHIPANSIVWKYVDGVDIKFHIDRLKEFNDAQKEYFKKYAWIEKSDDGEDYVCSNADSSNFINHSNFPNIMNIGNSSVAIRDI
;
A
#
# COMPACT_ATOMS: atom_id res chain seq x y z
N MET A 1 0.04 7.57 -3.16
CA MET A 1 -1.40 7.80 -2.84
C MET A 1 -2.29 7.25 -3.94
N PHE A 2 -3.48 6.87 -3.58
CA PHE A 2 -4.48 6.38 -4.52
C PHE A 2 -5.00 7.51 -5.43
N LEU A 3 -5.23 7.19 -6.69
CA LEU A 3 -5.67 8.17 -7.71
C LEU A 3 -7.19 8.15 -7.95
N TYR A 4 -7.90 7.24 -7.32
CA TYR A 4 -9.35 7.07 -7.45
C TYR A 4 -10.02 7.18 -6.10
N LYS A 5 -11.30 7.51 -6.08
CA LYS A 5 -12.10 7.57 -4.86
C LYS A 5 -12.28 6.17 -4.29
N THR A 6 -12.00 6.03 -3.01
CA THR A 6 -12.09 4.76 -2.29
C THR A 6 -12.78 4.95 -0.96
N GLU A 7 -13.20 3.84 -0.35
CA GLU A 7 -13.72 3.82 1.01
C GLU A 7 -13.20 2.60 1.76
N VAL A 8 -13.03 2.77 3.06
CA VAL A 8 -12.68 1.68 3.96
C VAL A 8 -13.96 1.14 4.57
N ARG A 9 -14.16 -0.17 4.49
CA ARG A 9 -15.30 -0.84 5.11
C ARG A 9 -14.93 -2.29 5.45
N THR A 10 -15.81 -2.98 6.17
CA THR A 10 -15.60 -4.39 6.50
C THR A 10 -15.44 -5.20 5.22
N ALA A 11 -14.36 -5.99 5.15
CA ALA A 11 -14.10 -6.86 4.02
C ALA A 11 -15.18 -7.94 3.88
N THR A 12 -15.40 -8.39 2.64
CA THR A 12 -16.36 -9.47 2.34
C THR A 12 -16.03 -10.74 3.13
N ASN A 13 -14.72 -11.08 3.27
CA ASN A 13 -14.26 -12.12 4.17
C ASN A 13 -14.03 -11.51 5.56
N PRO A 14 -14.84 -11.87 6.58
CA PRO A 14 -14.73 -11.28 7.92
C PRO A 14 -13.38 -11.50 8.60
N LYS A 15 -12.63 -12.53 8.20
CA LYS A 15 -11.29 -12.79 8.73
C LYS A 15 -10.26 -11.75 8.30
N MET A 16 -10.53 -11.00 7.27
CA MET A 16 -9.64 -9.95 6.77
C MET A 16 -9.85 -8.60 7.45
N GLY A 17 -10.91 -8.45 8.28
CA GLY A 17 -11.22 -7.22 8.96
C GLY A 17 -11.66 -6.12 7.99
N LEU A 18 -10.92 -5.00 7.96
CA LEU A 18 -11.22 -3.88 7.06
C LEU A 18 -10.57 -4.11 5.69
N GLY A 19 -11.19 -3.56 4.66
CA GLY A 19 -10.67 -3.57 3.31
C GLY A 19 -10.89 -2.22 2.62
N LEU A 20 -10.16 -2.00 1.54
CA LEU A 20 -10.30 -0.82 0.69
C LEU A 20 -11.17 -1.16 -0.52
N PHE A 21 -12.18 -0.34 -0.78
CA PHE A 21 -13.14 -0.54 -1.86
C PHE A 21 -13.19 0.67 -2.79
N ALA A 22 -13.31 0.42 -4.09
CA ALA A 22 -13.50 1.49 -5.07
C ALA A 22 -14.89 2.12 -4.91
N LYS A 23 -14.96 3.45 -4.98
CA LYS A 23 -16.21 4.22 -5.01
C LYS A 23 -16.57 4.73 -6.39
N GLU A 24 -15.77 4.42 -7.38
CA GLU A 24 -15.98 4.79 -8.77
C GLU A 24 -15.39 3.70 -9.67
N HIS A 25 -15.78 3.69 -10.92
CA HIS A 25 -15.23 2.75 -11.87
C HIS A 25 -13.74 3.01 -12.11
N ILE A 26 -12.93 1.96 -12.07
CA ILE A 26 -11.50 2.01 -12.36
C ILE A 26 -11.23 1.12 -13.57
N PRO A 27 -10.93 1.72 -14.74
CA PRO A 27 -10.66 0.93 -15.94
C PRO A 27 -9.42 0.06 -15.79
N ALA A 28 -9.42 -1.11 -16.41
CA ALA A 28 -8.23 -1.95 -16.52
C ALA A 28 -7.07 -1.15 -17.12
N ASN A 29 -5.86 -1.46 -16.69
CA ASN A 29 -4.60 -0.81 -17.10
C ASN A 29 -4.42 0.62 -16.61
N SER A 30 -5.34 1.15 -15.78
CA SER A 30 -5.16 2.45 -15.15
C SER A 30 -4.17 2.37 -13.99
N ILE A 31 -3.35 3.41 -13.82
CA ILE A 31 -2.55 3.56 -12.62
C ILE A 31 -3.50 3.95 -11.49
N VAL A 32 -3.54 3.14 -10.42
CA VAL A 32 -4.46 3.35 -9.29
C VAL A 32 -3.77 3.95 -8.08
N TRP A 33 -2.49 3.68 -7.91
CA TRP A 33 -1.67 4.19 -6.81
C TRP A 33 -0.31 4.61 -7.34
N LYS A 34 0.20 5.71 -6.84
CA LYS A 34 1.53 6.21 -7.18
C LYS A 34 2.20 6.78 -5.95
N TYR A 35 3.48 6.48 -5.77
CA TYR A 35 4.26 7.08 -4.69
C TYR A 35 4.32 8.59 -4.87
N VAL A 36 4.02 9.32 -3.80
CA VAL A 36 4.09 10.79 -3.77
C VAL A 36 5.14 11.19 -2.74
N ASP A 37 6.25 11.72 -3.22
CA ASP A 37 7.35 12.15 -2.36
C ASP A 37 6.89 13.27 -1.40
N GLY A 38 7.32 13.18 -0.14
CA GLY A 38 6.91 14.11 0.90
C GLY A 38 5.52 13.85 1.49
N VAL A 39 4.76 12.92 0.91
CA VAL A 39 3.44 12.49 1.39
C VAL A 39 3.48 11.04 1.84
N ASP A 40 3.85 10.14 0.95
CA ASP A 40 4.12 8.74 1.30
C ASP A 40 5.49 8.64 1.97
N ILE A 41 5.68 7.62 2.82
CA ILE A 41 6.87 7.51 3.66
C ILE A 41 7.83 6.48 3.08
N LYS A 42 9.12 6.86 3.01
CA LYS A 42 10.21 5.96 2.68
C LYS A 42 11.43 6.34 3.51
N PHE A 43 11.99 5.39 4.25
CA PHE A 43 13.19 5.62 5.04
C PHE A 43 14.08 4.38 5.08
N HIS A 44 15.38 4.58 5.28
CA HIS A 44 16.34 3.49 5.38
C HIS A 44 15.99 2.55 6.54
N ILE A 45 16.14 1.25 6.33
CA ILE A 45 15.73 0.22 7.29
C ILE A 45 16.42 0.36 8.65
N ASP A 46 17.66 0.90 8.69
CA ASP A 46 18.39 1.12 9.93
C ASP A 46 17.68 2.08 10.89
N ARG A 47 16.82 2.95 10.38
CA ARG A 47 16.03 3.86 11.22
C ARG A 47 14.98 3.16 12.07
N LEU A 48 14.64 1.91 11.77
CA LEU A 48 13.68 1.16 12.60
C LEU A 48 14.11 1.07 14.05
N LYS A 49 15.42 1.05 14.33
CA LYS A 49 15.94 1.01 15.70
C LYS A 49 15.64 2.27 16.51
N GLU A 50 15.30 3.38 15.86
CA GLU A 50 14.92 4.64 16.51
C GLU A 50 13.49 4.63 17.06
N PHE A 51 12.68 3.65 16.65
CA PHE A 51 11.28 3.55 17.02
C PHE A 51 11.08 2.63 18.22
N ASN A 52 10.01 2.89 18.99
CA ASN A 52 9.62 2.02 20.08
C ASN A 52 8.86 0.79 19.56
N ASP A 53 8.52 -0.15 20.46
CA ASP A 53 7.87 -1.40 20.07
C ASP A 53 6.52 -1.20 19.41
N ALA A 54 5.71 -0.24 19.88
CA ALA A 54 4.41 0.05 19.28
C ALA A 54 4.54 0.56 17.86
N GLN A 55 5.51 1.44 17.61
CA GLN A 55 5.78 1.98 16.26
C GLN A 55 6.31 0.90 15.32
N LYS A 56 7.21 0.05 15.80
CA LYS A 56 7.74 -1.07 15.01
C LYS A 56 6.62 -2.05 14.62
N GLU A 57 5.69 -2.31 15.53
CA GLU A 57 4.53 -3.16 15.27
C GLU A 57 3.64 -2.59 14.17
N TYR A 58 3.43 -1.27 14.18
CA TYR A 58 2.69 -0.58 13.11
C TYR A 58 3.35 -0.79 11.74
N PHE A 59 4.66 -0.56 11.64
CA PHE A 59 5.38 -0.74 10.39
C PHE A 59 5.39 -2.21 9.92
N LYS A 60 5.53 -3.14 10.83
CA LYS A 60 5.46 -4.58 10.52
C LYS A 60 4.12 -4.96 9.91
N LYS A 61 3.04 -4.32 10.34
CA LYS A 61 1.68 -4.61 9.86
C LYS A 61 1.36 -3.93 8.53
N TYR A 62 1.77 -2.68 8.33
CA TYR A 62 1.30 -1.83 7.23
C TYR A 62 2.37 -1.44 6.23
N ALA A 63 3.64 -1.51 6.59
CA ALA A 63 4.73 -1.15 5.70
C ALA A 63 5.25 -2.37 4.93
N TRP A 64 6.04 -2.11 3.90
CA TRP A 64 6.78 -3.14 3.19
C TRP A 64 8.23 -2.74 3.03
N ILE A 65 9.08 -3.71 2.72
CA ILE A 65 10.50 -3.49 2.48
C ILE A 65 10.74 -3.49 0.99
N GLU A 66 11.46 -2.49 0.52
CA GLU A 66 11.82 -2.34 -0.89
C GLU A 66 13.32 -2.12 -1.02
N LYS A 67 13.94 -2.85 -1.93
CA LYS A 67 15.37 -2.65 -2.26
C LYS A 67 15.47 -1.53 -3.29
N SER A 68 16.25 -0.50 -2.96
CA SER A 68 16.51 0.62 -3.86
C SER A 68 17.68 0.35 -4.80
N ASP A 69 17.86 1.25 -5.77
CA ASP A 69 18.93 1.18 -6.75
C ASP A 69 20.34 1.22 -6.13
N ASP A 70 20.45 1.78 -4.93
CA ASP A 70 21.70 1.78 -4.14
C ASP A 70 22.02 0.43 -3.50
N GLY A 71 21.15 -0.58 -3.67
CA GLY A 71 21.29 -1.91 -3.08
C GLY A 71 20.86 -2.01 -1.62
N GLU A 72 20.41 -0.90 -1.02
CA GLU A 72 19.97 -0.84 0.37
C GLU A 72 18.46 -1.09 0.49
N ASP A 73 18.05 -1.56 1.67
CA ASP A 73 16.65 -1.80 1.99
C ASP A 73 16.01 -0.57 2.63
N TYR A 74 14.78 -0.29 2.21
CA TYR A 74 13.98 0.82 2.71
C TYR A 74 12.63 0.34 3.20
N VAL A 75 12.15 0.96 4.27
CA VAL A 75 10.79 0.78 4.76
C VAL A 75 9.90 1.79 4.06
N CYS A 76 8.83 1.31 3.43
CA CYS A 76 7.86 2.14 2.72
C CYS A 76 6.50 2.00 3.37
N SER A 77 5.79 3.11 3.50
CA SER A 77 4.44 3.13 4.07
C SER A 77 3.57 4.14 3.35
N ASN A 78 2.31 3.79 3.16
CA ASN A 78 1.34 4.65 2.51
C ASN A 78 0.80 5.71 3.47
N ALA A 79 0.54 6.90 2.95
CA ALA A 79 -0.01 8.01 3.72
C ALA A 79 -1.54 7.97 3.81
N ASP A 80 -2.20 7.22 2.94
CA ASP A 80 -3.66 7.18 2.85
C ASP A 80 -4.24 5.81 3.22
N SER A 81 -5.53 5.64 2.97
CA SER A 81 -6.25 4.40 3.28
C SER A 81 -5.82 3.20 2.44
N SER A 82 -4.88 3.35 1.50
CA SER A 82 -4.31 2.22 0.77
C SER A 82 -3.64 1.20 1.69
N ASN A 83 -3.35 1.55 2.95
CA ASN A 83 -2.92 0.62 3.98
C ASN A 83 -3.92 -0.52 4.23
N PHE A 84 -5.18 -0.35 3.85
CA PHE A 84 -6.24 -1.35 4.03
C PHE A 84 -6.43 -2.26 2.81
N ILE A 85 -5.54 -2.19 1.83
CA ILE A 85 -5.55 -3.15 0.71
C ILE A 85 -5.14 -4.53 1.25
N ASN A 86 -6.00 -5.52 1.04
CA ASN A 86 -5.76 -6.87 1.47
C ASN A 86 -5.07 -7.70 0.39
N HIS A 87 -4.26 -8.67 0.82
CA HIS A 87 -3.70 -9.67 -0.08
C HIS A 87 -4.82 -10.54 -0.69
N SER A 88 -4.64 -10.93 -1.96
CA SER A 88 -5.53 -11.86 -2.65
C SER A 88 -4.74 -12.76 -3.59
N ASN A 89 -5.17 -13.99 -3.74
CA ASN A 89 -4.66 -14.90 -4.77
C ASN A 89 -5.20 -14.53 -6.18
N PHE A 90 -6.25 -13.72 -6.22
CA PHE A 90 -6.86 -13.20 -7.45
C PHE A 90 -6.93 -11.67 -7.38
N PRO A 91 -5.79 -10.98 -7.42
CA PRO A 91 -5.76 -9.54 -7.17
C PRO A 91 -6.40 -8.74 -8.30
N ASN A 92 -6.87 -7.54 -7.97
CA ASN A 92 -7.37 -6.56 -8.94
C ASN A 92 -6.28 -5.60 -9.39
N ILE A 93 -5.19 -5.50 -8.64
CA ILE A 93 -4.08 -4.59 -8.91
C ILE A 93 -2.75 -5.30 -8.84
N MET A 94 -1.76 -4.77 -9.55
CA MET A 94 -0.39 -5.26 -9.56
C MET A 94 0.57 -4.10 -9.37
N ASN A 95 1.62 -4.32 -8.59
CA ASN A 95 2.67 -3.33 -8.38
C ASN A 95 3.67 -3.34 -9.53
N ILE A 96 3.95 -2.16 -10.06
CA ILE A 96 4.95 -1.96 -11.12
C ILE A 96 5.81 -0.76 -10.73
N GLY A 97 7.05 -1.01 -10.29
CA GLY A 97 7.93 0.05 -9.81
C GLY A 97 7.30 0.85 -8.67
N ASN A 98 7.18 2.16 -8.83
CA ASN A 98 6.59 3.07 -7.84
C ASN A 98 5.08 3.24 -7.96
N SER A 99 4.44 2.39 -8.75
CA SER A 99 3.01 2.51 -9.05
C SER A 99 2.30 1.19 -8.87
N SER A 100 0.99 1.25 -8.73
CA SER A 100 0.10 0.09 -8.81
C SER A 100 -0.89 0.30 -9.95
N VAL A 101 -1.14 -0.75 -10.70
CA VAL A 101 -1.96 -0.72 -11.92
C VAL A 101 -3.14 -1.68 -11.77
N ALA A 102 -4.32 -1.26 -12.20
CA ALA A 102 -5.47 -2.14 -12.28
C ALA A 102 -5.24 -3.18 -13.40
N ILE A 103 -5.35 -4.46 -13.06
CA ILE A 103 -5.20 -5.55 -14.05
C ILE A 103 -6.53 -6.03 -14.62
N ARG A 104 -7.62 -5.47 -14.12
CA ARG A 104 -8.98 -5.67 -14.61
C ARG A 104 -9.84 -4.46 -14.24
N ASP A 105 -11.02 -4.36 -14.79
CA ASP A 105 -11.99 -3.33 -14.38
C ASP A 105 -12.43 -3.57 -12.93
N ILE A 106 -12.50 -2.50 -12.18
CA ILE A 106 -12.88 -2.55 -10.76
C ILE A 106 -14.14 -1.72 -10.54
#